data_4bd37a4f76b6f2c14ba173b39db0e214
#
_entry.id   4bd37a4f76b6f2c14ba173b39db0e214
#
_cell.length_a   1.000
_cell.length_b   1.000
_cell.length_c   1.000
_cell.angle_alpha   90.00
_cell.angle_beta   90.00
_cell.angle_gamma   90.00
#
_symmetry.space_group_name_H-M   'P 1'
#
loop_
_entity.id
_entity.type
_entity.pdbx_description
1 polymer ?
#
loop_
_entity_poly.entity_id
_entity_poly.type
_entity_poly.pdbx_seq_one_letter_code
_entity_poly.pdbx_strand_id
1 'polypeptide(L)'
;MIIVGLTGSIAMGKSTVANMFAELGVPIFDADEAVRAFYAGDGAKAVEAAFPGVMVSDQVDRERLGSRVLGDAEALKRLEGLVHPAVAQARVHFVERAAAAGRRLVIIDVPLLFETGGEASVDLVIVVSASASIQRARALARTGMTEAKLEAILSRQTSDADKRRRAHFFIDTGGRLEMTRAIVAQFMRSTAALAGGRSRHA
;
A
#
# COMPACT_ATOMS: atom_id res chain seq x y z
N MET A 1 -15.65 4.12 -12.27
CA MET A 1 -14.51 4.61 -11.47
C MET A 1 -13.37 3.63 -11.68
N ILE A 2 -12.14 4.10 -11.83
CA ILE A 2 -10.94 3.25 -12.00
C ILE A 2 -10.30 3.05 -10.62
N ILE A 3 -10.04 1.82 -10.24
CA ILE A 3 -9.33 1.46 -9.00
C ILE A 3 -7.89 1.13 -9.37
N VAL A 4 -6.95 1.89 -8.84
CA VAL A 4 -5.52 1.73 -9.12
C VAL A 4 -4.80 1.20 -7.90
N GLY A 5 -4.12 0.06 -8.02
CA GLY A 5 -3.18 -0.43 -7.01
C GLY A 5 -1.84 0.28 -7.14
N LEU A 6 -1.38 0.92 -6.07
CA LEU A 6 -0.05 1.54 -5.99
C LEU A 6 0.84 0.65 -5.13
N THR A 7 1.94 0.18 -5.71
CA THR A 7 2.88 -0.70 -5.00
C THR A 7 4.33 -0.36 -5.35
N GLY A 8 5.24 -0.94 -4.63
CA GLY A 8 6.69 -0.77 -4.80
C GLY A 8 7.43 -1.34 -3.61
N SER A 9 8.63 -1.83 -3.84
CA SER A 9 9.48 -2.42 -2.81
C SER A 9 9.91 -1.36 -1.78
N ILE A 10 10.44 -1.82 -0.65
CA ILE A 10 10.94 -0.93 0.41
C ILE A 10 11.84 0.17 -0.18
N ALA A 11 11.68 1.41 0.31
CA ALA A 11 12.47 2.58 -0.05
C ALA A 11 12.42 3.03 -1.54
N MET A 12 11.49 2.49 -2.34
CA MET A 12 11.28 2.90 -3.75
C MET A 12 10.51 4.22 -3.92
N GLY A 13 10.12 4.92 -2.85
CA GLY A 13 9.47 6.22 -2.93
C GLY A 13 7.94 6.19 -3.08
N LYS A 14 7.29 5.06 -2.77
CA LYS A 14 5.84 4.87 -2.88
C LYS A 14 5.04 5.97 -2.18
N SER A 15 5.36 6.30 -0.92
CA SER A 15 4.65 7.34 -0.17
C SER A 15 4.77 8.74 -0.79
N THR A 16 5.92 9.05 -1.41
CA THR A 16 6.10 10.31 -2.15
C THR A 16 5.16 10.37 -3.35
N VAL A 17 5.03 9.28 -4.10
CA VAL A 17 4.13 9.18 -5.25
C VAL A 17 2.66 9.22 -4.81
N ALA A 18 2.30 8.52 -3.73
CA ALA A 18 0.95 8.58 -3.15
C ALA A 18 0.57 10.04 -2.79
N ASN A 19 1.49 10.77 -2.13
CA ASN A 19 1.26 12.19 -1.80
C ASN A 19 1.08 13.05 -3.06
N MET A 20 1.84 12.81 -4.13
CA MET A 20 1.67 13.54 -5.39
C MET A 20 0.28 13.31 -6.01
N PHE A 21 -0.27 12.10 -5.93
CA PHE A 21 -1.64 11.83 -6.35
C PHE A 21 -2.66 12.53 -5.44
N ALA A 22 -2.44 12.52 -4.12
CA ALA A 22 -3.30 13.20 -3.16
C ALA A 22 -3.34 14.72 -3.41
N GLU A 23 -2.20 15.35 -3.70
CA GLU A 23 -2.09 16.77 -4.08
C GLU A 23 -2.91 17.11 -5.35
N LEU A 24 -3.09 16.13 -6.25
CA LEU A 24 -3.96 16.25 -7.43
C LEU A 24 -5.44 15.93 -7.13
N GLY A 25 -5.81 15.77 -5.86
CA GLY A 25 -7.18 15.51 -5.42
C GLY A 25 -7.65 14.07 -5.63
N VAL A 26 -6.75 13.12 -5.87
CA VAL A 26 -7.08 11.70 -5.98
C VAL A 26 -7.24 11.12 -4.57
N PRO A 27 -8.38 10.48 -4.25
CA PRO A 27 -8.54 9.77 -3.00
C PRO A 27 -7.58 8.58 -2.89
N ILE A 28 -6.91 8.46 -1.74
CA ILE A 28 -5.95 7.39 -1.45
C ILE A 28 -6.50 6.55 -0.30
N PHE A 29 -6.54 5.24 -0.46
CA PHE A 29 -6.70 4.27 0.63
C PHE A 29 -5.32 3.73 0.99
N ASP A 30 -4.86 4.02 2.20
CA ASP A 30 -3.62 3.46 2.75
C ASP A 30 -3.97 2.23 3.59
N ALA A 31 -3.54 1.05 3.14
CA ALA A 31 -3.81 -0.21 3.83
C ALA A 31 -3.11 -0.28 5.20
N ASP A 32 -1.90 0.28 5.33
CA ASP A 32 -1.18 0.32 6.60
C ASP A 32 -1.88 1.25 7.61
N GLU A 33 -2.47 2.37 7.13
CA GLU A 33 -3.30 3.25 7.96
C GLU A 33 -4.58 2.55 8.41
N ALA A 34 -5.22 1.79 7.53
CA ALA A 34 -6.41 1.01 7.88
C ALA A 34 -6.09 -0.03 8.97
N VAL A 35 -4.92 -0.68 8.92
CA VAL A 35 -4.45 -1.57 10.00
C VAL A 35 -4.21 -0.79 11.31
N ARG A 36 -3.60 0.40 11.25
CA ARG A 36 -3.41 1.25 12.44
C ARG A 36 -4.74 1.66 13.05
N ALA A 37 -5.69 2.07 12.22
CA ALA A 37 -7.03 2.43 12.67
C ALA A 37 -7.76 1.24 13.32
N PHE A 38 -7.63 0.03 12.76
CA PHE A 38 -8.16 -1.20 13.35
C PHE A 38 -7.59 -1.47 14.74
N TYR A 39 -6.27 -1.30 14.92
CA TYR A 39 -5.60 -1.51 16.22
C TYR A 39 -5.92 -0.40 17.26
N ALA A 40 -6.29 0.79 16.81
CA ALA A 40 -6.66 1.91 17.68
C ALA A 40 -8.17 1.99 17.97
N GLY A 41 -8.99 1.18 17.30
CA GLY A 41 -10.43 1.21 17.38
C GLY A 41 -11.06 -0.12 17.75
N ASP A 42 -12.14 -0.47 17.08
CA ASP A 42 -12.98 -1.64 17.39
C ASP A 42 -12.23 -2.97 17.34
N GLY A 43 -11.18 -3.06 16.54
CA GLY A 43 -10.36 -4.26 16.41
C GLY A 43 -9.47 -4.54 17.63
N ALA A 44 -9.15 -3.52 18.44
CA ALA A 44 -8.23 -3.68 19.57
C ALA A 44 -8.71 -4.74 20.56
N LYS A 45 -10.00 -4.76 20.88
CA LYS A 45 -10.60 -5.75 21.78
C LYS A 45 -10.53 -7.17 21.24
N ALA A 46 -10.76 -7.34 19.92
CA ALA A 46 -10.67 -8.65 19.26
C ALA A 46 -9.22 -9.18 19.26
N VAL A 47 -8.26 -8.28 19.04
CA VAL A 47 -6.83 -8.62 19.10
C VAL A 47 -6.41 -8.96 20.53
N GLU A 48 -6.84 -8.20 21.54
CA GLU A 48 -6.57 -8.52 22.97
C GLU A 48 -7.15 -9.88 23.36
N ALA A 49 -8.38 -10.18 22.92
CA ALA A 49 -9.00 -11.48 23.21
C ALA A 49 -8.21 -12.65 22.58
N ALA A 50 -7.63 -12.46 21.40
CA ALA A 50 -6.82 -13.46 20.71
C ALA A 50 -5.37 -13.52 21.23
N PHE A 51 -4.84 -12.40 21.74
CA PHE A 51 -3.46 -12.22 22.21
C PHE A 51 -3.43 -11.43 23.52
N PRO A 52 -3.76 -12.04 24.66
CA PRO A 52 -3.87 -11.33 25.93
C PRO A 52 -2.59 -10.58 26.34
N GLY A 53 -2.75 -9.35 26.84
CA GLY A 53 -1.67 -8.48 27.32
C GLY A 53 -0.99 -7.64 26.24
N VAL A 54 -1.58 -7.56 25.03
CA VAL A 54 -1.04 -6.72 23.95
C VAL A 54 -1.64 -5.31 23.92
N MET A 55 -2.68 -5.02 24.70
CA MET A 55 -3.25 -3.66 24.81
C MET A 55 -2.49 -2.78 25.79
N VAL A 56 -2.36 -1.50 25.41
CA VAL A 56 -1.88 -0.39 26.26
C VAL A 56 -2.75 0.83 25.95
N SER A 57 -3.35 1.43 26.98
CA SER A 57 -4.19 2.64 26.82
C SER A 57 -5.27 2.50 25.74
N ASP A 58 -6.02 1.39 25.78
CA ASP A 58 -7.11 1.04 24.86
C ASP A 58 -6.71 0.82 23.38
N GLN A 59 -5.42 0.71 23.09
CA GLN A 59 -4.90 0.43 21.76
C GLN A 59 -3.96 -0.77 21.78
N VAL A 60 -3.81 -1.43 20.62
CA VAL A 60 -2.86 -2.54 20.46
C VAL A 60 -1.43 -1.99 20.41
N ASP A 61 -0.59 -2.42 21.34
CA ASP A 61 0.85 -2.19 21.30
C ASP A 61 1.49 -3.14 20.28
N ARG A 62 2.01 -2.56 19.21
CA ARG A 62 2.55 -3.32 18.07
C ARG A 62 3.83 -4.09 18.40
N GLU A 63 4.63 -3.65 19.37
CA GLU A 63 5.83 -4.36 19.81
C GLU A 63 5.44 -5.60 20.62
N ARG A 64 4.50 -5.44 21.55
CA ARG A 64 3.95 -6.57 22.31
C ARG A 64 3.27 -7.58 21.40
N LEU A 65 2.43 -7.13 20.47
CA LEU A 65 1.79 -8.01 19.50
C LEU A 65 2.84 -8.69 18.62
N GLY A 66 3.82 -7.94 18.10
CA GLY A 66 4.93 -8.48 17.33
C GLY A 66 5.67 -9.61 18.07
N SER A 67 5.95 -9.45 19.36
CA SER A 67 6.60 -10.47 20.16
C SER A 67 5.77 -11.75 20.34
N ARG A 68 4.43 -11.68 20.15
CA ARG A 68 3.53 -12.84 20.23
C ARG A 68 3.40 -13.59 18.91
N VAL A 69 3.59 -12.91 17.78
CA VAL A 69 3.34 -13.49 16.44
C VAL A 69 4.62 -13.75 15.65
N LEU A 70 5.75 -13.09 16.01
CA LEU A 70 7.02 -13.29 15.31
C LEU A 70 7.56 -14.69 15.64
N GLY A 71 7.73 -15.50 14.56
CA GLY A 71 8.24 -16.86 14.69
C GLY A 71 7.15 -17.92 14.94
N ASP A 72 5.88 -17.52 15.08
CA ASP A 72 4.73 -18.42 15.25
C ASP A 72 3.76 -18.24 14.05
N ALA A 73 3.79 -19.19 13.12
CA ALA A 73 2.96 -19.16 11.91
C ALA A 73 1.45 -19.25 12.21
N GLU A 74 1.05 -20.03 13.25
CA GLU A 74 -0.34 -20.16 13.65
C GLU A 74 -0.86 -18.87 14.30
N ALA A 75 -0.04 -18.24 15.15
CA ALA A 75 -0.37 -16.95 15.73
C ALA A 75 -0.49 -15.87 14.67
N LEU A 76 0.43 -15.84 13.69
CA LEU A 76 0.36 -14.91 12.56
C LEU A 76 -0.90 -15.10 11.74
N LYS A 77 -1.24 -16.35 11.37
CA LYS A 77 -2.47 -16.68 10.63
C LYS A 77 -3.73 -16.28 11.37
N ARG A 78 -3.76 -16.46 12.70
CA ARG A 78 -4.88 -16.02 13.54
C ARG A 78 -5.02 -14.50 13.55
N LEU A 79 -3.90 -13.76 13.63
CA LEU A 79 -3.91 -12.30 13.55
C LEU A 79 -4.41 -11.82 12.17
N GLU A 80 -3.90 -12.40 11.09
CA GLU A 80 -4.34 -12.11 9.73
C GLU A 80 -5.83 -12.36 9.54
N GLY A 81 -6.37 -13.42 10.14
CA GLY A 81 -7.80 -13.73 10.13
C GLY A 81 -8.68 -12.65 10.79
N LEU A 82 -8.14 -11.84 11.71
CA LEU A 82 -8.82 -10.69 12.30
C LEU A 82 -8.65 -9.41 11.46
N VAL A 83 -7.44 -9.17 10.99
CA VAL A 83 -7.06 -7.91 10.33
C VAL A 83 -7.55 -7.84 8.89
N HIS A 84 -7.37 -8.92 8.10
CA HIS A 84 -7.67 -8.89 6.66
C HIS A 84 -9.14 -8.59 6.34
N PRO A 85 -10.14 -9.19 7.03
CA PRO A 85 -11.54 -8.87 6.78
C PRO A 85 -11.87 -7.40 7.09
N ALA A 86 -11.32 -6.87 8.19
CA ALA A 86 -11.57 -5.49 8.60
C ALA A 86 -10.97 -4.49 7.60
N VAL A 87 -9.74 -4.72 7.15
CA VAL A 87 -9.09 -3.88 6.12
C VAL A 87 -9.82 -3.99 4.78
N ALA A 88 -10.27 -5.19 4.39
CA ALA A 88 -11.03 -5.39 3.17
C ALA A 88 -12.37 -4.62 3.22
N GLN A 89 -13.08 -4.66 4.34
CA GLN A 89 -14.32 -3.91 4.53
C GLN A 89 -14.08 -2.38 4.51
N ALA A 90 -13.05 -1.90 5.18
CA ALA A 90 -12.67 -0.49 5.15
C ALA A 90 -12.37 -0.01 3.72
N ARG A 91 -11.71 -0.85 2.90
CA ARG A 91 -11.46 -0.58 1.49
C ARG A 91 -12.76 -0.51 0.68
N VAL A 92 -13.69 -1.44 0.89
CA VAL A 92 -15.00 -1.42 0.21
C VAL A 92 -15.73 -0.12 0.52
N HIS A 93 -15.86 0.25 1.78
CA HIS A 93 -16.50 1.50 2.20
C HIS A 93 -15.79 2.74 1.64
N PHE A 94 -14.47 2.73 1.55
CA PHE A 94 -13.72 3.81 0.91
C PHE A 94 -14.08 3.94 -0.57
N VAL A 95 -14.09 2.84 -1.31
CA VAL A 95 -14.41 2.79 -2.75
C VAL A 95 -15.86 3.26 -3.00
N GLU A 96 -16.83 2.81 -2.20
CA GLU A 96 -18.23 3.22 -2.27
C GLU A 96 -18.38 4.72 -2.04
N ARG A 97 -17.77 5.28 -1.00
CA ARG A 97 -17.80 6.73 -0.72
C ARG A 97 -17.18 7.54 -1.85
N ALA A 98 -16.07 7.08 -2.40
CA ALA A 98 -15.43 7.75 -3.54
C ALA A 98 -16.34 7.72 -4.78
N ALA A 99 -17.00 6.60 -5.05
CA ALA A 99 -17.96 6.46 -6.15
C ALA A 99 -19.17 7.39 -5.95
N ALA A 100 -19.75 7.43 -4.76
CA ALA A 100 -20.85 8.32 -4.41
C ALA A 100 -20.47 9.82 -4.53
N ALA A 101 -19.19 10.15 -4.27
CA ALA A 101 -18.64 11.49 -4.48
C ALA A 101 -18.27 11.80 -5.94
N GLY A 102 -18.62 10.92 -6.90
CA GLY A 102 -18.36 11.11 -8.33
C GLY A 102 -16.86 11.05 -8.71
N ARG A 103 -16.03 10.43 -7.87
CA ARG A 103 -14.60 10.31 -8.18
C ARG A 103 -14.39 9.35 -9.35
N ARG A 104 -13.53 9.73 -10.29
CA ARG A 104 -13.26 8.93 -11.50
C ARG A 104 -12.17 7.90 -11.28
N LEU A 105 -11.27 8.14 -10.32
CA LEU A 105 -10.12 7.33 -10.00
C LEU A 105 -9.87 7.36 -8.49
N VAL A 106 -9.47 6.22 -7.94
CA VAL A 106 -8.96 6.08 -6.57
C VAL A 106 -7.68 5.26 -6.58
N ILE A 107 -6.84 5.48 -5.58
CA ILE A 107 -5.62 4.69 -5.37
C ILE A 107 -5.78 3.84 -4.11
N ILE A 108 -5.43 2.57 -4.22
CA ILE A 108 -5.27 1.64 -3.11
C ILE A 108 -3.77 1.44 -2.91
N ASP A 109 -3.23 2.03 -1.86
CA ASP A 109 -1.80 1.95 -1.54
C ASP A 109 -1.52 0.70 -0.73
N VAL A 110 -0.86 -0.29 -1.36
CA VAL A 110 -0.54 -1.61 -0.78
C VAL A 110 0.92 -1.98 -1.06
N PRO A 111 1.80 -2.01 -0.05
CA PRO A 111 3.21 -2.35 -0.25
C PRO A 111 3.44 -3.76 -0.82
N LEU A 112 2.63 -4.73 -0.37
CA LEU A 112 2.76 -6.15 -0.73
C LEU A 112 1.64 -6.61 -1.69
N LEU A 113 1.28 -5.77 -2.67
CA LEU A 113 0.15 -6.02 -3.58
C LEU A 113 0.29 -7.34 -4.34
N PHE A 114 1.46 -7.63 -4.88
CA PHE A 114 1.71 -8.84 -5.65
C PHE A 114 1.91 -10.08 -4.78
N GLU A 115 2.50 -9.90 -3.61
CA GLU A 115 2.79 -10.95 -2.64
C GLU A 115 1.49 -11.54 -2.05
N THR A 116 0.45 -10.73 -1.97
CA THR A 116 -0.88 -11.12 -1.43
C THR A 116 -1.91 -11.42 -2.51
N GLY A 117 -1.53 -11.36 -3.81
CA GLY A 117 -2.48 -11.52 -4.92
C GLY A 117 -3.50 -10.37 -5.04
N GLY A 118 -3.22 -9.23 -4.40
CA GLY A 118 -4.12 -8.08 -4.35
C GLY A 118 -4.33 -7.39 -5.70
N GLU A 119 -3.48 -7.65 -6.69
CA GLU A 119 -3.62 -7.13 -8.06
C GLU A 119 -4.89 -7.59 -8.76
N ALA A 120 -5.44 -8.74 -8.38
CA ALA A 120 -6.72 -9.21 -8.92
C ALA A 120 -7.92 -8.34 -8.53
N SER A 121 -7.76 -7.46 -7.54
CA SER A 121 -8.82 -6.63 -6.97
C SER A 121 -8.75 -5.16 -7.40
N VAL A 122 -7.92 -4.82 -8.39
CA VAL A 122 -7.74 -3.48 -8.93
C VAL A 122 -7.80 -3.51 -10.46
N ASP A 123 -8.17 -2.39 -11.08
CA ASP A 123 -8.25 -2.29 -12.55
C ASP A 123 -6.88 -2.08 -13.19
N LEU A 124 -6.01 -1.32 -12.51
CA LEU A 124 -4.66 -1.00 -12.96
C LEU A 124 -3.67 -1.12 -11.81
N VAL A 125 -2.43 -1.48 -12.13
CA VAL A 125 -1.32 -1.50 -11.16
C VAL A 125 -0.25 -0.51 -11.58
N ILE A 126 0.09 0.41 -10.65
CA ILE A 126 1.26 1.28 -10.73
C ILE A 126 2.36 0.70 -9.85
N VAL A 127 3.53 0.47 -10.42
CA VAL A 127 4.75 0.13 -9.67
C VAL A 127 5.65 1.35 -9.57
N VAL A 128 6.03 1.68 -8.34
CA VAL A 128 7.03 2.71 -8.05
C VAL A 128 8.39 2.04 -7.88
N SER A 129 9.38 2.52 -8.59
CA SER A 129 10.70 1.89 -8.64
C SER A 129 11.82 2.93 -8.73
N ALA A 130 13.01 2.52 -8.34
CA ALA A 130 14.27 3.23 -8.51
C ALA A 130 15.40 2.21 -8.72
N SER A 131 16.61 2.64 -9.05
CA SER A 131 17.74 1.73 -9.14
C SER A 131 18.04 1.08 -7.78
N ALA A 132 18.60 -0.13 -7.78
CA ALA A 132 18.96 -0.86 -6.56
C ALA A 132 19.93 -0.06 -5.67
N SER A 133 20.84 0.71 -6.25
CA SER A 133 21.76 1.59 -5.50
C SER A 133 21.02 2.71 -4.77
N ILE A 134 20.05 3.35 -5.42
CA ILE A 134 19.20 4.39 -4.82
C ILE A 134 18.31 3.80 -3.73
N GLN A 135 17.69 2.65 -3.99
CA GLN A 135 16.89 1.92 -3.01
C GLN A 135 17.70 1.63 -1.75
N ARG A 136 18.88 1.05 -1.91
CA ARG A 136 19.77 0.70 -0.81
C ARG A 136 20.17 1.93 0.00
N ALA A 137 20.64 3.00 -0.67
CA ALA A 137 21.00 4.24 -0.01
C ALA A 137 19.82 4.83 0.80
N ARG A 138 18.62 4.87 0.22
CA ARG A 138 17.43 5.38 0.91
C ARG A 138 16.99 4.47 2.08
N ALA A 139 17.10 3.16 1.92
CA ALA A 139 16.74 2.22 2.98
C ALA A 139 17.69 2.35 4.18
N LEU A 140 18.99 2.35 3.95
CA LEU A 140 20.01 2.45 5.01
C LEU A 140 20.03 3.81 5.72
N ALA A 141 19.56 4.87 5.07
CA ALA A 141 19.38 6.17 5.71
C ALA A 141 18.25 6.19 6.75
N ARG A 142 17.41 5.16 6.84
CA ARG A 142 16.33 5.07 7.83
C ARG A 142 16.88 4.63 9.18
N THR A 143 16.45 5.27 10.25
CA THR A 143 16.85 4.91 11.63
C THR A 143 16.60 3.44 11.92
N GLY A 144 17.61 2.74 12.43
CA GLY A 144 17.53 1.33 12.81
C GLY A 144 17.52 0.33 11.66
N MET A 145 17.69 0.78 10.40
CA MET A 145 17.87 -0.12 9.25
C MET A 145 19.34 -0.54 9.14
N THR A 146 19.55 -1.83 8.94
CA THR A 146 20.85 -2.42 8.68
C THR A 146 20.82 -3.19 7.36
N GLU A 147 21.98 -3.52 6.81
CA GLU A 147 22.09 -4.35 5.60
C GLU A 147 21.34 -5.68 5.77
N ALA A 148 21.57 -6.37 6.88
CA ALA A 148 20.92 -7.66 7.15
C ALA A 148 19.38 -7.53 7.22
N LYS A 149 18.87 -6.47 7.83
CA LYS A 149 17.43 -6.21 7.84
C LYS A 149 16.88 -5.90 6.46
N LEU A 150 17.60 -5.12 5.66
CA LEU A 150 17.21 -4.79 4.29
C LEU A 150 17.11 -6.06 3.44
N GLU A 151 18.13 -6.90 3.46
CA GLU A 151 18.14 -8.18 2.73
C GLU A 151 17.01 -9.11 3.18
N ALA A 152 16.75 -9.20 4.48
CA ALA A 152 15.63 -9.99 5.02
C ALA A 152 14.27 -9.48 4.57
N ILE A 153 14.10 -8.16 4.37
CA ILE A 153 12.88 -7.58 3.82
C ILE A 153 12.78 -7.87 2.32
N LEU A 154 13.85 -7.63 1.57
CA LEU A 154 13.87 -7.84 0.12
C LEU A 154 13.65 -9.31 -0.26
N SER A 155 14.16 -10.26 0.51
CA SER A 155 13.95 -11.70 0.27
C SER A 155 12.49 -12.14 0.38
N ARG A 156 11.65 -11.37 1.09
CA ARG A 156 10.21 -11.62 1.23
C ARG A 156 9.35 -10.88 0.21
N GLN A 157 9.94 -9.96 -0.54
CA GLN A 157 9.24 -9.18 -1.55
C GLN A 157 9.48 -9.76 -2.94
N THR A 158 8.46 -9.71 -3.79
CA THR A 158 8.61 -9.93 -5.23
C THR A 158 9.69 -8.99 -5.77
N SER A 159 10.57 -9.49 -6.65
CA SER A 159 11.65 -8.68 -7.21
C SER A 159 11.12 -7.43 -7.93
N ASP A 160 11.88 -6.34 -7.91
CA ASP A 160 11.48 -5.11 -8.62
C ASP A 160 11.29 -5.36 -10.11
N ALA A 161 12.14 -6.19 -10.72
CA ALA A 161 12.03 -6.57 -12.13
C ALA A 161 10.71 -7.30 -12.42
N ASP A 162 10.29 -8.22 -11.54
CA ASP A 162 9.01 -8.93 -11.68
C ASP A 162 7.82 -8.01 -11.48
N LYS A 163 7.87 -7.14 -10.47
CA LYS A 163 6.84 -6.12 -10.24
C LYS A 163 6.66 -5.25 -11.47
N ARG A 164 7.76 -4.75 -12.05
CA ARG A 164 7.73 -3.91 -13.25
C ARG A 164 7.15 -4.64 -14.46
N ARG A 165 7.45 -5.94 -14.65
CA ARG A 165 6.87 -6.75 -15.74
C ARG A 165 5.35 -6.93 -15.61
N ARG A 166 4.83 -6.96 -14.38
CA ARG A 166 3.41 -7.14 -14.07
C ARG A 166 2.65 -5.81 -13.96
N ALA A 167 3.36 -4.68 -13.98
CA ALA A 167 2.77 -3.37 -13.87
C ALA A 167 2.05 -2.95 -15.16
N HIS A 168 0.91 -2.26 -15.04
CA HIS A 168 0.28 -1.55 -16.15
C HIS A 168 0.95 -0.20 -16.40
N PHE A 169 1.52 0.39 -15.36
CA PHE A 169 2.26 1.63 -15.42
C PHE A 169 3.40 1.62 -14.40
N PHE A 170 4.50 2.27 -14.74
CA PHE A 170 5.70 2.32 -13.92
C PHE A 170 6.11 3.78 -13.68
N ILE A 171 6.43 4.12 -12.44
CA ILE A 171 6.89 5.44 -12.05
C ILE A 171 8.32 5.34 -11.53
N ASP A 172 9.25 5.93 -12.28
CA ASP A 172 10.64 6.07 -11.83
C ASP A 172 10.76 7.21 -10.82
N THR A 173 11.30 6.89 -9.66
CA THR A 173 11.62 7.84 -8.59
C THR A 173 13.12 8.01 -8.38
N GLY A 174 13.93 7.42 -9.23
CA GLY A 174 15.40 7.51 -9.14
C GLY A 174 15.96 8.86 -9.54
N GLY A 175 15.19 9.66 -10.30
CA GLY A 175 15.58 10.98 -10.75
C GLY A 175 15.14 12.11 -9.81
N ARG A 176 15.09 13.33 -10.37
CA ARG A 176 14.63 14.54 -9.68
C ARG A 176 13.12 14.46 -9.42
N LEU A 177 12.68 15.08 -8.33
CA LEU A 177 11.29 15.03 -7.87
C LEU A 177 10.31 15.61 -8.92
N GLU A 178 10.73 16.65 -9.65
CA GLU A 178 9.94 17.26 -10.72
C GLU A 178 9.66 16.30 -11.87
N MET A 179 10.59 15.41 -12.18
CA MET A 179 10.39 14.38 -13.22
C MET A 179 9.35 13.36 -12.76
N THR A 180 9.41 12.92 -11.51
CA THR A 180 8.40 12.03 -10.93
C THR A 180 7.01 12.70 -10.94
N ARG A 181 6.91 14.00 -10.59
CA ARG A 181 5.66 14.77 -10.69
C ARG A 181 5.13 14.83 -12.13
N ALA A 182 6.02 15.02 -13.11
CA ALA A 182 5.62 15.04 -14.52
C ALA A 182 5.05 13.69 -14.99
N ILE A 183 5.64 12.56 -14.52
CA ILE A 183 5.14 11.21 -14.82
C ILE A 183 3.76 10.99 -14.17
N VAL A 184 3.58 11.37 -12.91
CA VAL A 184 2.28 11.29 -12.22
C VAL A 184 1.23 12.13 -12.96
N ALA A 185 1.55 13.36 -13.35
CA ALA A 185 0.64 14.21 -14.13
C ALA A 185 0.31 13.61 -15.51
N GLN A 186 1.27 12.96 -16.15
CA GLN A 186 1.04 12.25 -17.42
C GLN A 186 0.07 11.08 -17.24
N PHE A 187 0.25 10.27 -16.19
CA PHE A 187 -0.69 9.19 -15.86
C PHE A 187 -2.11 9.73 -15.66
N MET A 188 -2.27 10.82 -14.92
CA MET A 188 -3.58 11.43 -14.67
C MET A 188 -4.24 11.89 -15.99
N ARG A 189 -3.49 12.49 -16.93
CA ARG A 189 -4.03 12.87 -18.24
C ARG A 189 -4.46 11.66 -19.07
N SER A 190 -3.67 10.59 -19.07
CA SER A 190 -3.98 9.36 -19.81
C SER A 190 -5.23 8.68 -19.28
N THR A 191 -5.41 8.60 -17.95
CA THR A 191 -6.60 7.99 -17.34
C THR A 191 -7.85 8.85 -17.50
N ALA A 192 -7.73 10.18 -17.54
CA ALA A 192 -8.86 11.08 -17.83
C ALA A 192 -9.43 10.82 -19.24
N ALA A 193 -8.59 10.56 -20.24
CA ALA A 193 -9.00 10.21 -21.59
C ALA A 193 -9.76 8.86 -21.64
N LEU A 194 -9.31 7.84 -20.89
CA LEU A 194 -9.97 6.54 -20.81
C LEU A 194 -11.37 6.63 -20.18
N ALA A 195 -11.52 7.46 -19.13
CA ALA A 195 -12.81 7.67 -18.48
C ALA A 195 -13.83 8.42 -19.35
N GLY A 196 -13.37 9.30 -20.25
CA GLY A 196 -14.23 10.02 -21.20
C GLY A 196 -14.72 9.17 -22.39
N GLY A 197 -13.98 8.13 -22.75
CA GLY A 197 -14.32 7.25 -23.87
C GLY A 197 -15.49 6.30 -23.62
N ARG A 198 -15.75 5.92 -22.38
CA ARG A 198 -16.85 5.01 -22.02
C ARG A 198 -18.24 5.65 -22.02
N SER A 199 -18.35 6.99 -22.07
CA SER A 199 -19.62 7.71 -22.10
C SER A 199 -20.22 7.88 -23.52
N ARG A 200 -19.60 7.36 -24.58
CA ARG A 200 -20.07 7.56 -25.97
C ARG A 200 -20.83 6.39 -26.58
N HIS A 201 -21.07 5.31 -25.84
CA HIS A 201 -21.85 4.17 -26.30
C HIS A 201 -22.81 3.70 -25.20
N ALA A 202 -23.77 4.54 -24.85
CA ALA A 202 -24.99 4.19 -24.14
C ALA A 202 -26.17 4.80 -24.87
#